data_936c192be39303a2995b8f1234a430e2
#
_entry.id   936c192be39303a2995b8f1234a430e2
#
_cell.length_a   1.000
_cell.length_b   1.000
_cell.length_c   1.000
_cell.angle_alpha   90.00
_cell.angle_beta   90.00
_cell.angle_gamma   90.00
#
_symmetry.space_group_name_H-M   'P 1'
#
loop_
_entity.id
_entity.type
_entity.pdbx_description
1 polymer ?
#
loop_
_entity_poly.entity_id
_entity_poly.type
_entity_poly.pdbx_seq_one_letter_code
_entity_poly.pdbx_strand_id
1 'polypeptide(L)'
;SEAAERMDFESAQEYKMKMQALDHHYSKSLIQSAAGGSCDVFSLVLDPTEAFGNFLRIVDGAIVQSLNLGFKMNIEEEKERVLGTFIGEIEAKFGKLSAEVIVPFLPDVEIEGVEFKIPVRGDKLALLELSAKNAKEMRFNAMKQREHTDPDNFRMKVMEELREALGMKELPVHIECFDNSNIQGTNPVASCTVFRNAVPSKKDYRHFKIKTVVGANDFASMKEVVNRR
;
A
#
# COMPACT_ATOMS: atom_id res chain seq x y z
N SER A 1 12.28 10.96 -4.68
CA SER A 1 12.98 11.39 -5.91
C SER A 1 14.29 12.06 -5.53
N GLU A 2 15.32 11.91 -6.35
CA GLU A 2 16.64 12.52 -6.11
C GLU A 2 16.59 14.03 -5.87
N ALA A 3 15.64 14.75 -6.47
CA ALA A 3 15.44 16.17 -6.26
C ALA A 3 14.96 16.50 -4.83
N ALA A 4 14.10 15.68 -4.24
CA ALA A 4 13.66 15.84 -2.85
C ALA A 4 14.79 15.54 -1.86
N GLU A 5 15.68 14.59 -2.18
CA GLU A 5 16.85 14.23 -1.36
C GLU A 5 17.91 15.34 -1.37
N ARG A 6 17.99 16.12 -2.45
CA ARG A 6 18.87 17.29 -2.57
C ARG A 6 18.28 18.58 -2.01
N MET A 7 17.09 18.54 -1.38
CA MET A 7 16.33 19.70 -0.91
C MET A 7 15.97 20.71 -2.01
N ASP A 8 15.99 20.31 -3.27
CA ASP A 8 15.49 21.10 -4.40
C ASP A 8 13.98 20.92 -4.52
N PHE A 9 13.27 21.70 -3.72
CA PHE A 9 11.81 21.61 -3.60
C PHE A 9 11.08 22.10 -4.85
N GLU A 10 11.66 23.04 -5.62
CA GLU A 10 11.08 23.54 -6.86
C GLU A 10 11.08 22.43 -7.94
N SER A 11 12.22 21.79 -8.16
CA SER A 11 12.31 20.66 -9.09
C SER A 11 11.48 19.46 -8.63
N ALA A 12 11.43 19.18 -7.33
CA ALA A 12 10.59 18.12 -6.79
C ALA A 12 9.10 18.40 -7.02
N GLN A 13 8.67 19.64 -6.87
CA GLN A 13 7.30 20.10 -7.17
C GLN A 13 6.97 19.98 -8.67
N GLU A 14 7.90 20.40 -9.53
CA GLU A 14 7.74 20.31 -10.98
C GLU A 14 7.62 18.85 -11.45
N TYR A 15 8.47 17.95 -10.93
CA TYR A 15 8.38 16.52 -11.22
C TYR A 15 7.08 15.90 -10.71
N LYS A 16 6.59 16.32 -9.55
CA LYS A 16 5.29 15.89 -9.01
C LYS A 16 4.14 16.34 -9.92
N MET A 17 4.15 17.59 -10.39
CA MET A 17 3.13 18.10 -11.32
C MET A 17 3.18 17.38 -12.67
N LYS A 18 4.40 17.11 -13.21
CA LYS A 18 4.57 16.34 -14.44
C LYS A 18 4.06 14.91 -14.29
N MET A 19 4.32 14.27 -13.13
CA MET A 19 3.84 12.93 -12.85
C MET A 19 2.32 12.88 -12.73
N GLN A 20 1.71 13.87 -12.06
CA GLN A 20 0.26 14.00 -11.97
C GLN A 20 -0.38 14.27 -13.34
N ALA A 21 0.25 15.09 -14.18
CA ALA A 21 -0.22 15.36 -15.56
C ALA A 21 -0.10 14.09 -16.44
N LEU A 22 0.97 13.30 -16.28
CA LEU A 22 1.13 12.02 -16.96
C LEU A 22 0.11 10.99 -16.49
N ASP A 23 -0.14 10.86 -15.19
CA ASP A 23 -1.18 9.98 -14.63
C ASP A 23 -2.57 10.38 -15.14
N HIS A 24 -2.85 11.68 -15.25
CA HIS A 24 -4.10 12.17 -15.82
C HIS A 24 -4.19 11.90 -17.34
N HIS A 25 -3.08 12.02 -18.08
CA HIS A 25 -3.02 11.71 -19.50
C HIS A 25 -3.13 10.20 -19.77
N TYR A 26 -2.50 9.37 -18.93
CA TYR A 26 -2.64 7.90 -18.97
C TYR A 26 -4.08 7.47 -18.66
N SER A 27 -4.70 8.06 -17.64
CA SER A 27 -6.11 7.82 -17.32
C SER A 27 -7.02 8.19 -18.51
N LYS A 28 -6.75 9.32 -19.17
CA LYS A 28 -7.49 9.78 -20.34
C LYS A 28 -7.26 8.91 -21.59
N SER A 29 -6.04 8.37 -21.76
CA SER A 29 -5.68 7.47 -22.86
C SER A 29 -6.28 6.06 -22.66
N LEU A 30 -6.31 5.54 -21.44
CA LEU A 30 -6.99 4.28 -21.08
C LEU A 30 -8.51 4.38 -21.32
N ILE A 31 -9.09 5.55 -21.05
CA ILE A 31 -10.51 5.83 -21.25
C ILE A 31 -10.88 5.86 -22.72
N GLN A 32 -10.01 6.34 -23.61
CA GLN A 32 -10.28 6.38 -25.07
C GLN A 32 -10.16 5.00 -25.74
N SER A 33 -9.47 4.03 -25.15
CA SER A 33 -9.32 2.67 -25.67
C SER A 33 -10.34 1.69 -25.10
N ALA A 34 -10.97 1.99 -23.97
CA ALA A 34 -12.07 1.20 -23.42
C ALA A 34 -13.26 1.27 -24.39
N ALA A 35 -13.29 0.33 -25.33
CA ALA A 35 -14.23 0.27 -26.46
C ALA A 35 -15.67 0.58 -26.04
N GLY A 36 -16.05 1.86 -26.08
CA GLY A 36 -17.42 2.38 -26.22
C GLY A 36 -18.52 1.85 -25.29
N GLY A 37 -18.19 1.22 -24.15
CA GLY A 37 -19.17 0.67 -23.22
C GLY A 37 -19.26 1.45 -21.90
N SER A 38 -20.42 1.33 -21.25
CA SER A 38 -20.62 1.84 -19.88
C SER A 38 -20.47 0.70 -18.89
N CYS A 39 -19.72 0.93 -17.80
CA CYS A 39 -19.54 -0.05 -16.72
C CYS A 39 -19.24 0.67 -15.40
N ASP A 40 -19.52 -0.01 -14.30
CA ASP A 40 -19.09 0.40 -12.97
C ASP A 40 -17.90 -0.48 -12.52
N VAL A 41 -16.92 0.10 -11.86
CA VAL A 41 -15.71 -0.58 -11.38
C VAL A 41 -15.58 -0.40 -9.89
N PHE A 42 -15.39 -1.49 -9.18
CA PHE A 42 -15.16 -1.50 -7.75
C PHE A 42 -13.83 -2.15 -7.42
N SER A 43 -13.11 -1.58 -6.49
CA SER A 43 -11.93 -2.19 -5.90
C SER A 43 -11.97 -2.07 -4.38
N LEU A 44 -11.30 -2.97 -3.70
CA LEU A 44 -11.28 -3.05 -2.25
C LEU A 44 -9.86 -3.38 -1.77
N VAL A 45 -9.41 -2.65 -0.76
CA VAL A 45 -8.18 -2.94 -0.01
C VAL A 45 -8.58 -3.15 1.44
N LEU A 46 -8.19 -4.28 2.02
CA LEU A 46 -8.56 -4.68 3.36
C LEU A 46 -7.39 -4.52 4.32
N ASP A 47 -7.66 -3.96 5.48
CA ASP A 47 -6.85 -4.02 6.68
C ASP A 47 -7.60 -4.86 7.74
N PRO A 48 -7.00 -5.28 8.84
CA PRO A 48 -7.66 -6.15 9.82
C PRO A 48 -8.99 -5.63 10.38
N THR A 49 -9.17 -4.32 10.47
CA THR A 49 -10.34 -3.67 11.07
C THR A 49 -11.00 -2.61 10.17
N GLU A 50 -10.49 -2.44 8.96
CA GLU A 50 -10.95 -1.40 8.04
C GLU A 50 -10.85 -1.86 6.59
N ALA A 51 -11.72 -1.31 5.77
CA ALA A 51 -11.70 -1.48 4.34
C ALA A 51 -11.66 -0.13 3.62
N PHE A 52 -10.95 -0.09 2.50
CA PHE A 52 -10.82 1.09 1.65
C PHE A 52 -11.27 0.71 0.25
N GLY A 53 -12.39 1.26 -0.18
CA GLY A 53 -12.98 1.01 -1.48
C GLY A 53 -12.80 2.20 -2.42
N ASN A 54 -12.65 1.92 -3.70
CA ASN A 54 -12.79 2.91 -4.77
C ASN A 54 -13.84 2.43 -5.76
N PHE A 55 -14.70 3.36 -6.13
CA PHE A 55 -15.72 3.20 -7.15
C PHE A 55 -15.41 4.13 -8.33
N LEU A 56 -15.52 3.62 -9.56
CA LEU A 56 -15.47 4.39 -10.79
C LEU A 56 -16.70 4.08 -11.63
N ARG A 57 -17.38 5.11 -12.15
CA ARG A 57 -18.43 4.97 -13.17
C ARG A 57 -17.91 5.42 -14.51
N ILE A 58 -17.98 4.53 -15.48
CA ILE A 58 -17.56 4.75 -16.86
C ILE A 58 -18.81 4.84 -17.72
N VAL A 59 -18.94 5.90 -18.50
CA VAL A 59 -20.00 6.10 -19.49
C VAL A 59 -19.34 6.47 -20.81
N ASP A 60 -19.64 5.70 -21.84
CA ASP A 60 -19.08 5.91 -23.20
C ASP A 60 -17.54 6.01 -23.20
N GLY A 61 -16.89 5.17 -22.38
CA GLY A 61 -15.45 5.15 -22.25
C GLY A 61 -14.83 6.28 -21.40
N ALA A 62 -15.62 7.15 -20.77
CA ALA A 62 -15.13 8.23 -19.92
C ALA A 62 -15.46 7.96 -18.43
N ILE A 63 -14.52 8.21 -17.52
CA ILE A 63 -14.80 8.22 -16.08
C ILE A 63 -15.63 9.46 -15.77
N VAL A 64 -16.90 9.24 -15.46
CA VAL A 64 -17.84 10.34 -15.12
C VAL A 64 -17.97 10.50 -13.60
N GLN A 65 -17.60 9.48 -12.84
CA GLN A 65 -17.68 9.50 -11.38
C GLN A 65 -16.57 8.68 -10.75
N SER A 66 -16.00 9.21 -9.67
CA SER A 66 -15.03 8.49 -8.84
C SER A 66 -15.33 8.79 -7.37
N LEU A 67 -15.35 7.75 -6.54
CA LEU A 67 -15.53 7.89 -5.10
C LEU A 67 -14.60 6.93 -4.36
N ASN A 68 -13.92 7.46 -3.35
CA ASN A 68 -13.19 6.68 -2.37
C ASN A 68 -14.03 6.59 -1.08
N LEU A 69 -14.17 5.41 -0.52
CA LEU A 69 -14.89 5.18 0.73
C LEU A 69 -14.06 4.31 1.66
N GLY A 70 -13.92 4.75 2.92
CA GLY A 70 -13.32 3.97 4.00
C GLY A 70 -14.38 3.61 5.03
N PHE A 71 -14.41 2.37 5.47
CA PHE A 71 -15.36 1.89 6.47
C PHE A 71 -14.70 0.87 7.41
N LYS A 72 -15.23 0.82 8.64
CA LYS A 72 -14.79 -0.16 9.64
C LYS A 72 -15.40 -1.51 9.30
N MET A 73 -14.63 -2.55 9.53
CA MET A 73 -15.08 -3.93 9.39
C MET A 73 -14.74 -4.74 10.65
N ASN A 74 -15.45 -5.84 10.85
CA ASN A 74 -15.14 -6.79 11.90
C ASN A 74 -14.03 -7.75 11.43
N ILE A 75 -13.20 -8.23 12.37
CA ILE A 75 -12.01 -9.08 12.06
C ILE A 75 -12.40 -10.39 11.34
N GLU A 76 -13.64 -10.90 11.57
CA GLU A 76 -14.13 -12.15 10.97
C GLU A 76 -15.01 -11.92 9.72
N GLU A 77 -15.06 -10.70 9.19
CA GLU A 77 -15.94 -10.37 8.08
C GLU A 77 -15.32 -10.81 6.75
N GLU A 78 -16.05 -11.64 6.00
CA GLU A 78 -15.59 -12.13 4.70
C GLU A 78 -15.50 -10.99 3.68
N LYS A 79 -14.44 -10.98 2.87
CA LYS A 79 -14.18 -9.92 1.88
C LYS A 79 -15.29 -9.77 0.85
N GLU A 80 -15.95 -10.87 0.50
CA GLU A 80 -17.09 -10.93 -0.42
C GLU A 80 -18.28 -10.13 0.11
N ARG A 81 -18.54 -10.25 1.41
CA ARG A 81 -19.59 -9.50 2.12
C ARG A 81 -19.26 -8.02 2.23
N VAL A 82 -18.00 -7.71 2.55
CA VAL A 82 -17.52 -6.30 2.62
C VAL A 82 -17.67 -5.61 1.27
N LEU A 83 -17.33 -6.30 0.17
CA LEU A 83 -17.53 -5.80 -1.18
C LEU A 83 -19.01 -5.62 -1.50
N GLY A 84 -19.87 -6.58 -1.14
CA GLY A 84 -21.31 -6.49 -1.31
C GLY A 84 -21.92 -5.29 -0.59
N THR A 85 -21.51 -5.06 0.67
CA THR A 85 -21.92 -3.88 1.45
C THR A 85 -21.49 -2.57 0.76
N PHE A 86 -20.25 -2.49 0.28
CA PHE A 86 -19.74 -1.32 -0.45
C PHE A 86 -20.55 -1.06 -1.73
N ILE A 87 -20.85 -2.10 -2.51
CA ILE A 87 -21.67 -2.00 -3.72
C ILE A 87 -23.07 -1.48 -3.39
N GLY A 88 -23.70 -2.00 -2.33
CA GLY A 88 -25.01 -1.56 -1.88
C GLY A 88 -25.04 -0.09 -1.43
N GLU A 89 -24.00 0.40 -0.75
CA GLU A 89 -23.87 1.82 -0.39
C GLU A 89 -23.76 2.72 -1.62
N ILE A 90 -23.02 2.29 -2.64
CA ILE A 90 -22.88 3.03 -3.90
C ILE A 90 -24.21 3.06 -4.64
N GLU A 91 -24.92 1.94 -4.73
CA GLU A 91 -26.25 1.88 -5.36
C GLU A 91 -27.25 2.77 -4.63
N ALA A 92 -27.28 2.76 -3.31
CA ALA A 92 -28.15 3.62 -2.51
C ALA A 92 -27.84 5.11 -2.72
N LYS A 93 -26.56 5.45 -2.91
CA LYS A 93 -26.10 6.85 -3.05
C LYS A 93 -26.27 7.40 -4.45
N PHE A 94 -25.99 6.60 -5.47
CA PHE A 94 -25.90 7.06 -6.87
C PHE A 94 -26.94 6.44 -7.80
N GLY A 95 -27.84 5.61 -7.24
CA GLY A 95 -28.88 4.94 -7.99
C GLY A 95 -28.37 3.69 -8.71
N LYS A 96 -29.18 3.19 -9.63
CA LYS A 96 -28.95 1.93 -10.34
C LYS A 96 -27.53 1.82 -10.94
N LEU A 97 -26.93 0.66 -10.73
CA LEU A 97 -25.62 0.32 -11.28
C LEU A 97 -25.69 0.05 -12.80
N SER A 98 -24.57 0.13 -13.45
CA SER A 98 -24.41 -0.29 -14.83
C SER A 98 -24.70 -1.78 -14.97
N ALA A 99 -25.18 -2.22 -16.15
CA ALA A 99 -25.47 -3.66 -16.39
C ALA A 99 -24.20 -4.53 -16.26
N GLU A 100 -23.03 -3.94 -16.47
CA GLU A 100 -21.74 -4.59 -16.28
C GLU A 100 -21.00 -3.93 -15.10
N VAL A 101 -20.61 -4.75 -14.11
CA VAL A 101 -19.84 -4.31 -12.94
C VAL A 101 -18.53 -5.10 -12.86
N ILE A 102 -17.42 -4.38 -12.86
CA ILE A 102 -16.06 -4.93 -12.79
C ILE A 102 -15.61 -4.97 -11.33
N VAL A 103 -15.19 -6.16 -10.90
CA VAL A 103 -14.80 -6.43 -9.50
C VAL A 103 -13.51 -7.26 -9.42
N PRO A 104 -12.76 -7.18 -8.31
CA PRO A 104 -11.55 -8.00 -8.10
C PRO A 104 -11.86 -9.47 -7.74
N PHE A 105 -13.02 -9.73 -7.17
CA PHE A 105 -13.59 -11.04 -6.83
C PHE A 105 -15.11 -10.88 -6.74
N LEU A 106 -15.86 -12.00 -6.81
CA LEU A 106 -17.31 -11.94 -6.77
C LEU A 106 -17.79 -11.51 -5.36
N PRO A 107 -18.72 -10.53 -5.26
CA PRO A 107 -19.39 -10.22 -4.00
C PRO A 107 -20.38 -11.33 -3.60
N ASP A 108 -20.84 -11.30 -2.35
CA ASP A 108 -21.87 -12.22 -1.83
C ASP A 108 -23.31 -11.76 -2.13
N VAL A 109 -23.46 -10.78 -3.02
CA VAL A 109 -24.77 -10.22 -3.39
C VAL A 109 -25.06 -10.45 -4.87
N GLU A 110 -26.34 -10.68 -5.19
CA GLU A 110 -26.88 -10.68 -6.55
C GLU A 110 -27.75 -9.44 -6.73
N ILE A 111 -27.56 -8.72 -7.83
CA ILE A 111 -28.34 -7.51 -8.14
C ILE A 111 -29.01 -7.73 -9.50
N GLU A 112 -30.33 -7.54 -9.56
CA GLU A 112 -31.11 -7.75 -10.76
C GLU A 112 -30.65 -6.82 -11.92
N GLY A 113 -30.32 -7.43 -13.05
CA GLY A 113 -29.86 -6.74 -14.25
C GLY A 113 -28.39 -6.30 -14.20
N VAL A 114 -27.60 -6.82 -13.23
CA VAL A 114 -26.16 -6.55 -13.10
C VAL A 114 -25.38 -7.85 -13.30
N GLU A 115 -24.37 -7.81 -14.17
CA GLU A 115 -23.42 -8.88 -14.38
C GLU A 115 -22.07 -8.51 -13.77
N PHE A 116 -21.59 -9.26 -12.76
CA PHE A 116 -20.27 -9.07 -12.16
C PHE A 116 -19.20 -9.77 -13.00
N LYS A 117 -18.11 -9.04 -13.33
CA LYS A 117 -16.98 -9.54 -14.12
C LYS A 117 -15.65 -9.32 -13.42
N ILE A 118 -14.84 -10.38 -13.41
CA ILE A 118 -13.45 -10.35 -12.96
C ILE A 118 -12.57 -10.31 -14.21
N PRO A 119 -11.96 -9.16 -14.57
CA PRO A 119 -11.16 -9.04 -15.77
C PRO A 119 -9.80 -9.71 -15.60
N VAL A 120 -9.34 -10.41 -16.64
CA VAL A 120 -8.02 -11.09 -16.66
C VAL A 120 -7.02 -10.32 -17.51
N ARG A 121 -7.48 -9.52 -18.48
CA ARG A 121 -6.65 -8.77 -19.43
C ARG A 121 -7.41 -7.62 -20.09
N GLY A 122 -6.66 -6.72 -20.74
CA GLY A 122 -7.21 -5.62 -21.54
C GLY A 122 -7.67 -4.42 -20.71
N ASP A 123 -8.45 -3.53 -21.31
CA ASP A 123 -8.82 -2.23 -20.76
C ASP A 123 -9.61 -2.33 -19.44
N LYS A 124 -10.44 -3.35 -19.29
CA LYS A 124 -11.19 -3.58 -18.06
C LYS A 124 -10.29 -3.94 -16.87
N LEU A 125 -9.21 -4.70 -17.12
CA LEU A 125 -8.20 -4.94 -16.08
C LEU A 125 -7.48 -3.65 -15.72
N ALA A 126 -7.10 -2.84 -16.70
CA ALA A 126 -6.45 -1.55 -16.45
C ALA A 126 -7.36 -0.59 -15.65
N LEU A 127 -8.67 -0.58 -15.88
CA LEU A 127 -9.63 0.19 -15.06
C LEU A 127 -9.72 -0.34 -13.62
N LEU A 128 -9.70 -1.66 -13.45
CA LEU A 128 -9.67 -2.28 -12.11
C LEU A 128 -8.37 -1.93 -11.36
N GLU A 129 -7.23 -1.98 -12.05
CA GLU A 129 -5.93 -1.60 -11.48
C GLU A 129 -5.88 -0.12 -11.08
N LEU A 130 -6.45 0.76 -11.91
CA LEU A 130 -6.61 2.18 -11.59
C LEU A 130 -7.46 2.37 -10.33
N SER A 131 -8.60 1.71 -10.25
CA SER A 131 -9.47 1.73 -9.08
C SER A 131 -8.72 1.19 -7.83
N ALA A 132 -7.99 0.09 -7.95
CA ALA A 132 -7.20 -0.47 -6.86
C ALA A 132 -6.06 0.47 -6.40
N LYS A 133 -5.43 1.19 -7.33
CA LYS A 133 -4.44 2.24 -7.01
C LYS A 133 -5.07 3.35 -6.16
N ASN A 134 -6.25 3.85 -6.54
CA ASN A 134 -6.98 4.87 -5.79
C ASN A 134 -7.34 4.41 -4.37
N ALA A 135 -7.79 3.18 -4.21
CA ALA A 135 -8.09 2.60 -2.89
C ALA A 135 -6.83 2.49 -2.02
N LYS A 136 -5.68 2.07 -2.60
CA LYS A 136 -4.38 2.01 -1.91
C LYS A 136 -3.89 3.40 -1.49
N GLU A 137 -4.06 4.41 -2.33
CA GLU A 137 -3.70 5.80 -2.00
C GLU A 137 -4.57 6.34 -0.85
N MET A 138 -5.86 6.06 -0.85
CA MET A 138 -6.74 6.42 0.26
C MET A 138 -6.27 5.78 1.57
N ARG A 139 -6.00 4.47 1.55
CA ARG A 139 -5.47 3.75 2.71
C ARG A 139 -4.17 4.40 3.22
N PHE A 140 -3.22 4.66 2.32
CA PHE A 140 -1.95 5.29 2.67
C PHE A 140 -2.14 6.68 3.33
N ASN A 141 -3.02 7.50 2.78
CA ASN A 141 -3.33 8.82 3.31
C ASN A 141 -4.01 8.73 4.69
N ALA A 142 -4.92 7.78 4.88
CA ALA A 142 -5.56 7.54 6.17
C ALA A 142 -4.54 7.11 7.24
N MET A 143 -3.61 6.21 6.90
CA MET A 143 -2.54 5.80 7.80
C MET A 143 -1.62 6.97 8.15
N LYS A 144 -1.20 7.76 7.17
CA LYS A 144 -0.35 8.93 7.38
C LYS A 144 -1.03 10.00 8.24
N GLN A 145 -2.33 10.20 8.05
CA GLN A 145 -3.11 11.13 8.88
C GLN A 145 -3.17 10.68 10.35
N ARG A 146 -3.31 9.38 10.62
CA ARG A 146 -3.29 8.83 11.98
C ARG A 146 -1.94 8.98 12.66
N GLU A 147 -0.84 8.72 11.92
CA GLU A 147 0.51 8.96 12.42
C GLU A 147 0.71 10.41 12.87
N HIS A 148 0.12 11.37 12.16
CA HIS A 148 0.18 12.79 12.53
C HIS A 148 -0.76 13.17 13.67
N THR A 149 -1.94 12.54 13.75
CA THR A 149 -2.98 12.93 14.73
C THR A 149 -2.72 12.33 16.11
N ASP A 150 -2.27 11.08 16.16
CA ASP A 150 -1.97 10.37 17.41
C ASP A 150 -0.76 9.44 17.19
N PRO A 151 0.46 10.00 17.19
CA PRO A 151 1.67 9.25 16.88
C PRO A 151 1.98 8.16 17.91
N ASP A 152 1.64 8.35 19.17
CA ASP A 152 1.95 7.38 20.22
C ASP A 152 1.05 6.16 20.15
N ASN A 153 -0.24 6.35 19.92
CA ASN A 153 -1.18 5.24 19.70
C ASN A 153 -0.87 4.50 18.39
N PHE A 154 -0.52 5.21 17.34
CA PHE A 154 -0.09 4.61 16.08
C PHE A 154 1.15 3.70 16.28
N ARG A 155 2.17 4.18 16.99
CA ARG A 155 3.39 3.41 17.29
C ARG A 155 3.10 2.18 18.15
N MET A 156 2.23 2.34 19.15
CA MET A 156 1.82 1.23 20.01
C MET A 156 1.14 0.14 19.18
N LYS A 157 0.21 0.50 18.31
CA LYS A 157 -0.49 -0.42 17.42
C LYS A 157 0.47 -1.18 16.49
N VAL A 158 1.44 -0.47 15.88
CA VAL A 158 2.47 -1.10 15.03
C VAL A 158 3.30 -2.14 15.81
N MET A 159 3.67 -1.83 17.06
CA MET A 159 4.41 -2.79 17.91
C MET A 159 3.54 -3.98 18.32
N GLU A 160 2.26 -3.80 18.57
CA GLU A 160 1.32 -4.87 18.87
C GLU A 160 1.12 -5.80 17.66
N GLU A 161 0.88 -5.25 16.48
CA GLU A 161 0.77 -6.01 15.24
C GLU A 161 2.03 -6.84 14.95
N LEU A 162 3.23 -6.26 15.16
CA LEU A 162 4.49 -6.97 14.99
C LEU A 162 4.66 -8.08 16.04
N ARG A 163 4.30 -7.82 17.30
CA ARG A 163 4.32 -8.83 18.37
C ARG A 163 3.45 -10.02 18.01
N GLU A 164 2.22 -9.78 17.54
CA GLU A 164 1.27 -10.83 17.16
C GLU A 164 1.77 -11.61 15.93
N ALA A 165 2.21 -10.91 14.88
CA ALA A 165 2.70 -11.53 13.66
C ALA A 165 3.90 -12.46 13.87
N LEU A 166 4.77 -12.14 14.85
CA LEU A 166 5.95 -12.92 15.21
C LEU A 166 5.74 -13.87 16.39
N GLY A 167 4.55 -13.90 16.99
CA GLY A 167 4.24 -14.72 18.17
C GLY A 167 5.10 -14.36 19.41
N MET A 168 5.47 -13.10 19.56
CA MET A 168 6.31 -12.62 20.66
C MET A 168 5.49 -12.47 21.95
N LYS A 169 6.11 -12.73 23.09
CA LYS A 169 5.48 -12.55 24.42
C LYS A 169 5.42 -11.10 24.85
N GLU A 170 6.44 -10.33 24.48
CA GLU A 170 6.62 -8.93 24.89
C GLU A 170 6.59 -8.01 23.67
N LEU A 171 6.24 -6.73 23.89
CA LEU A 171 6.26 -5.72 22.84
C LEU A 171 7.70 -5.49 22.36
N PRO A 172 7.93 -5.40 21.04
CA PRO A 172 9.25 -5.14 20.45
C PRO A 172 9.63 -3.66 20.55
N VAL A 173 9.82 -3.15 21.77
CA VAL A 173 10.16 -1.74 22.04
C VAL A 173 11.57 -1.35 21.57
N HIS A 174 12.45 -2.34 21.38
CA HIS A 174 13.81 -2.17 20.87
C HIS A 174 14.09 -3.23 19.80
N ILE A 175 14.32 -2.76 18.58
CA ILE A 175 14.59 -3.62 17.43
C ILE A 175 15.92 -3.19 16.83
N GLU A 176 16.79 -4.16 16.57
CA GLU A 176 18.05 -3.97 15.88
C GLU A 176 18.06 -4.81 14.59
N CYS A 177 18.44 -4.18 13.50
CA CYS A 177 18.60 -4.82 12.21
C CYS A 177 20.04 -4.70 11.75
N PHE A 178 20.65 -5.84 11.41
CA PHE A 178 22.03 -5.92 10.96
C PHE A 178 22.07 -6.28 9.47
N ASP A 179 22.96 -5.63 8.76
CA ASP A 179 23.22 -5.89 7.36
C ASP A 179 24.72 -5.92 7.08
N ASN A 180 25.20 -6.95 6.37
CA ASN A 180 26.59 -7.13 6.00
C ASN A 180 26.79 -6.77 4.53
N SER A 181 27.92 -6.13 4.24
CA SER A 181 28.32 -5.82 2.88
C SER A 181 29.81 -6.04 2.69
N ASN A 182 30.19 -6.56 1.53
CA ASN A 182 31.58 -6.70 1.11
C ASN A 182 31.74 -6.45 -0.39
N ILE A 183 32.92 -6.09 -0.83
CA ILE A 183 33.25 -5.94 -2.24
C ILE A 183 34.07 -7.17 -2.65
N GLN A 184 33.38 -8.20 -3.16
CA GLN A 184 34.01 -9.47 -3.60
C GLN A 184 34.95 -10.09 -2.52
N GLY A 185 34.52 -10.06 -1.27
CA GLY A 185 35.29 -10.58 -0.14
C GLY A 185 36.34 -9.61 0.42
N THR A 186 36.43 -8.38 -0.11
CA THR A 186 37.32 -7.34 0.40
C THR A 186 36.55 -6.26 1.16
N ASN A 187 37.22 -5.59 2.11
CA ASN A 187 36.66 -4.52 2.93
C ASN A 187 35.28 -4.85 3.54
N PRO A 188 35.13 -5.99 4.23
CA PRO A 188 33.85 -6.36 4.78
C PRO A 188 33.44 -5.41 5.91
N VAL A 189 32.22 -4.91 5.81
CA VAL A 189 31.60 -3.98 6.76
C VAL A 189 30.20 -4.47 7.14
N ALA A 190 29.70 -4.00 8.27
CA ALA A 190 28.30 -4.20 8.63
C ALA A 190 27.69 -2.92 9.20
N SER A 191 26.41 -2.79 9.05
CA SER A 191 25.61 -1.74 9.68
C SER A 191 24.63 -2.34 10.67
N CYS A 192 24.31 -1.57 11.70
CA CYS A 192 23.23 -1.83 12.64
C CYS A 192 22.30 -0.62 12.65
N THR A 193 21.06 -0.81 12.27
CA THR A 193 19.99 0.17 12.42
C THR A 193 19.17 -0.17 13.65
N VAL A 194 18.70 0.84 14.36
CA VAL A 194 18.01 0.67 15.64
C VAL A 194 16.68 1.42 15.62
N PHE A 195 15.63 0.73 16.06
CA PHE A 195 14.33 1.33 16.32
C PHE A 195 14.04 1.25 17.83
N ARG A 196 13.49 2.33 18.38
CA ARG A 196 12.98 2.39 19.76
C ARG A 196 11.54 2.89 19.71
N ASN A 197 10.62 2.13 20.31
CA ASN A 197 9.18 2.43 20.31
C ASN A 197 8.67 2.72 18.89
N ALA A 198 8.98 1.84 17.95
CA ALA A 198 8.64 1.94 16.53
C ALA A 198 9.20 3.18 15.79
N VAL A 199 10.17 3.92 16.37
CA VAL A 199 10.80 5.10 15.76
C VAL A 199 12.29 4.84 15.50
N PRO A 200 12.83 5.22 14.33
CA PRO A 200 14.26 5.10 14.04
C PRO A 200 15.11 5.90 15.05
N SER A 201 16.00 5.23 15.77
CA SER A 201 16.92 5.84 16.72
C SER A 201 18.30 6.04 16.10
N LYS A 202 18.45 7.07 15.25
CA LYS A 202 19.67 7.32 14.47
C LYS A 202 20.94 7.45 15.33
N LYS A 203 20.82 7.95 16.57
CA LYS A 203 21.93 8.05 17.53
C LYS A 203 22.49 6.69 17.95
N ASP A 204 21.69 5.64 17.87
CA ASP A 204 22.04 4.27 18.24
C ASP A 204 22.55 3.45 17.06
N TYR A 205 22.48 3.97 15.82
CA TYR A 205 23.04 3.32 14.64
C TYR A 205 24.54 3.11 14.76
N ARG A 206 25.04 2.00 14.26
CA ARG A 206 26.47 1.65 14.29
C ARG A 206 26.94 1.11 12.95
N HIS A 207 28.19 1.40 12.66
CA HIS A 207 28.95 0.77 11.58
C HIS A 207 30.09 -0.06 12.16
N PHE A 208 30.27 -1.25 11.62
CA PHE A 208 31.29 -2.18 12.03
C PHE A 208 32.21 -2.48 10.86
N LYS A 209 33.52 -2.37 11.07
CA LYS A 209 34.51 -3.03 10.21
C LYS A 209 34.69 -4.45 10.72
N ILE A 210 34.56 -5.43 9.85
CA ILE A 210 34.83 -6.84 10.17
C ILE A 210 36.34 -7.01 10.34
N LYS A 211 36.77 -7.66 11.41
CA LYS A 211 38.19 -7.75 11.79
C LYS A 211 38.74 -9.16 11.77
N THR A 212 37.92 -10.16 12.07
CA THR A 212 38.37 -11.53 12.31
C THR A 212 38.05 -12.48 11.16
N VAL A 213 37.20 -12.06 10.23
CA VAL A 213 36.74 -12.89 9.11
C VAL A 213 37.53 -12.56 7.86
N VAL A 214 38.11 -13.56 7.21
CA VAL A 214 38.85 -13.46 5.95
C VAL A 214 37.99 -14.02 4.83
N GLY A 215 37.82 -13.24 3.75
CA GLY A 215 37.02 -13.63 2.59
C GLY A 215 35.51 -13.38 2.77
N ALA A 216 34.71 -13.85 1.81
CA ALA A 216 33.26 -13.69 1.80
C ALA A 216 32.59 -14.75 2.67
N ASN A 217 32.40 -14.46 3.94
CA ASN A 217 31.69 -15.32 4.88
C ASN A 217 30.70 -14.50 5.73
N ASP A 218 29.48 -14.37 5.24
CA ASP A 218 28.45 -13.53 5.85
C ASP A 218 28.01 -14.04 7.23
N PHE A 219 27.99 -15.37 7.45
CA PHE A 219 27.61 -15.95 8.74
C PHE A 219 28.64 -15.63 9.83
N ALA A 220 29.93 -15.78 9.52
CA ALA A 220 31.00 -15.45 10.45
C ALA A 220 31.06 -13.95 10.71
N SER A 221 30.86 -13.12 9.69
CA SER A 221 30.79 -11.66 9.80
C SER A 221 29.61 -11.23 10.69
N MET A 222 28.43 -11.79 10.50
CA MET A 222 27.26 -11.52 11.33
C MET A 222 27.51 -11.91 12.79
N LYS A 223 28.09 -13.09 13.03
CA LYS A 223 28.45 -13.54 14.38
C LYS A 223 29.41 -12.59 15.07
N GLU A 224 30.46 -12.11 14.34
CA GLU A 224 31.39 -11.12 14.88
C GLU A 224 30.67 -9.83 15.29
N VAL A 225 29.80 -9.31 14.40
CA VAL A 225 29.09 -8.04 14.60
C VAL A 225 28.14 -8.11 15.79
N VAL A 226 27.31 -9.15 15.86
CA VAL A 226 26.35 -9.35 16.98
C VAL A 226 27.06 -9.49 18.32
N ASN A 227 28.21 -10.19 18.35
CA ASN A 227 28.99 -10.32 19.59
C ASN A 227 29.69 -9.01 20.02
N ARG A 228 29.89 -8.08 19.11
CA ARG A 228 30.50 -6.77 19.39
C ARG A 228 29.48 -5.68 19.70
N ARG A 229 28.19 -5.93 19.45
CA ARG A 229 27.08 -5.01 19.73
C ARG A 229 26.71 -5.05 21.20
#